data_738fb29bd870af4aadbfbfbdaadd5cf5
#
_entry.id   738fb29bd870af4aadbfbfbdaadd5cf5
#
_cell.length_a   1.000
_cell.length_b   1.000
_cell.length_c   1.000
_cell.angle_alpha   90.00
_cell.angle_beta   90.00
_cell.angle_gamma   90.00
#
_symmetry.space_group_name_H-M   'P 1'
#
loop_
_entity.id
_entity.type
_entity.pdbx_description
1 polymer ?
#
loop_
_entity_poly.entity_id
_entity_poly.type
_entity_poly.pdbx_seq_one_letter_code
_entity_poly.pdbx_strand_id
1 'polypeptide(L)'
;MDRRRFLLGSAVGTAALASGLGLSACSQPAAVPGAGAPGLVTLDPVIEELQERSFRWFWDTTNASNGMTPDRWPTPSFASVAAIGDALAVWPIGVERGWITRDQARERTLTTIRFLHDLKQGPEPTGVGGYKGFFYHFLDMNTGHRFGQTELSSVDTALLIGGMMFAARWFDQDHADEAEIRRLTQVIYERIEWPWLEARPNRISMGWHPESGIIEADWNVYNEGMIVLILAMGSPTHPVSKGVWDEWCSVYDKSFTDRWGPKHLHFGPMFGHQYSHMFI
;
A
#
# COMPACT_ATOMS: atom_id res chain seq x y z
N MET A 1 -1.78 17.99 0.06
CA MET A 1 -0.63 17.19 -0.43
C MET A 1 -0.62 17.27 -1.94
N ASP A 2 0.45 17.77 -2.53
CA ASP A 2 0.56 17.85 -3.99
C ASP A 2 0.84 16.45 -4.54
N ARG A 3 -0.13 15.85 -5.22
CA ARG A 3 -0.09 14.50 -5.78
C ARG A 3 1.08 14.28 -6.76
N ARG A 4 1.61 15.36 -7.35
CA ARG A 4 2.73 15.31 -8.31
C ARG A 4 4.08 15.01 -7.67
N ARG A 5 4.24 15.19 -6.37
CA ARG A 5 5.52 14.93 -5.67
C ARG A 5 5.74 13.46 -5.31
N PHE A 6 4.68 12.65 -5.25
CA PHE A 6 4.78 11.24 -4.91
C PHE A 6 5.50 10.40 -5.99
N LEU A 7 5.32 10.76 -7.27
CA LEU A 7 5.88 10.01 -8.40
C LEU A 7 7.28 10.45 -8.87
N LEU A 8 7.82 11.56 -8.36
CA LEU A 8 9.08 12.15 -8.83
C LEU A 8 10.31 11.82 -7.95
N GLY A 9 10.15 11.06 -6.88
CA GLY A 9 11.21 10.75 -5.92
C GLY A 9 12.08 9.54 -6.21
N SER A 10 11.83 8.77 -7.27
CA SER A 10 12.49 7.47 -7.50
C SER A 10 13.43 7.41 -8.69
N ALA A 11 13.89 8.51 -9.23
CA ALA A 11 14.81 8.49 -10.36
C ALA A 11 15.97 9.48 -10.18
N VAL A 12 16.96 9.16 -9.33
CA VAL A 12 18.34 9.68 -9.47
C VAL A 12 19.32 8.66 -8.87
N GLY A 13 20.08 8.03 -9.73
CA GLY A 13 21.27 7.26 -9.34
C GLY A 13 21.80 6.42 -10.49
N THR A 14 22.56 7.02 -11.38
CA THR A 14 23.87 6.60 -11.86
C THR A 14 24.17 7.17 -13.24
N ALA A 15 25.18 8.04 -13.33
CA ALA A 15 26.29 7.95 -14.27
C ALA A 15 27.10 9.24 -14.20
N ALA A 16 28.24 9.20 -13.56
CA ALA A 16 29.30 10.15 -13.76
C ALA A 16 30.31 9.55 -14.73
N LEU A 17 30.64 10.31 -15.77
CA LEU A 17 32.04 10.43 -16.29
C LEU A 17 32.13 11.56 -17.33
N ALA A 18 32.78 12.58 -16.89
CA ALA A 18 33.70 13.52 -17.54
C ALA A 18 33.49 13.97 -19.01
N SER A 19 33.22 15.25 -19.18
CA SER A 19 34.12 16.16 -19.94
C SER A 19 33.64 17.60 -19.74
N GLY A 20 34.54 18.48 -19.35
CA GLY A 20 34.25 19.87 -18.99
C GLY A 20 33.75 20.72 -20.15
N LEU A 21 32.79 21.54 -19.85
CA LEU A 21 32.48 22.80 -20.48
C LEU A 21 31.46 23.56 -19.58
N GLY A 22 31.67 24.82 -19.41
CA GLY A 22 31.16 25.78 -18.45
C GLY A 22 29.72 25.55 -17.96
N LEU A 23 29.56 25.31 -16.67
CA LEU A 23 28.28 25.33 -15.98
C LEU A 23 27.85 26.77 -15.70
N SER A 24 26.92 27.27 -16.48
CA SER A 24 26.03 28.34 -16.02
C SER A 24 25.29 27.87 -14.79
N ALA A 25 25.46 28.55 -13.68
CA ALA A 25 24.76 28.27 -12.44
C ALA A 25 23.24 28.32 -12.68
N CYS A 26 22.60 27.17 -12.69
CA CYS A 26 21.15 27.12 -12.50
C CYS A 26 20.85 27.61 -11.10
N SER A 27 20.40 28.84 -10.98
CA SER A 27 19.85 29.40 -9.74
C SER A 27 18.75 28.48 -9.24
N GLN A 28 18.91 27.95 -8.03
CA GLN A 28 17.81 27.30 -7.30
C GLN A 28 16.64 28.29 -7.24
N PRO A 29 15.42 27.85 -7.52
CA PRO A 29 14.26 28.72 -7.27
C PRO A 29 14.27 29.08 -5.79
N ALA A 30 14.26 30.39 -5.51
CA ALA A 30 14.17 30.91 -4.16
C ALA A 30 13.00 30.24 -3.41
N ALA A 31 13.25 29.73 -2.22
CA ALA A 31 12.20 29.27 -1.32
C ALA A 31 11.18 30.41 -1.17
N VAL A 32 9.94 30.15 -1.51
CA VAL A 32 8.83 31.09 -1.30
C VAL A 32 8.66 31.21 0.22
N PRO A 33 8.95 32.38 0.83
CA PRO A 33 8.75 32.57 2.27
C PRO A 33 7.23 32.59 2.53
N GLY A 34 6.75 31.69 3.38
CA GLY A 34 5.43 31.83 3.99
C GLY A 34 4.33 30.90 3.49
N ALA A 35 4.63 29.75 2.90
CA ALA A 35 3.65 28.66 2.91
C ALA A 35 3.67 28.02 4.31
N GLY A 36 2.92 28.60 5.25
CA GLY A 36 2.54 27.89 6.46
C GLY A 36 1.97 26.52 6.04
N ALA A 37 2.17 25.49 6.85
CA ALA A 37 1.51 24.20 6.62
C ALA A 37 0.03 24.48 6.30
N PRO A 38 -0.53 23.91 5.23
CA PRO A 38 -1.93 24.12 4.93
C PRO A 38 -2.72 23.73 6.18
N GLY A 39 -3.43 24.70 6.77
CA GLY A 39 -4.26 24.45 7.94
C GLY A 39 -5.22 23.31 7.63
N LEU A 40 -5.51 22.46 8.60
CA LEU A 40 -6.51 21.41 8.44
C LEU A 40 -7.81 22.05 7.95
N VAL A 41 -8.34 21.49 6.86
CA VAL A 41 -9.64 21.92 6.35
C VAL A 41 -10.67 21.60 7.43
N THR A 42 -11.45 22.59 7.84
CA THR A 42 -12.62 22.38 8.71
C THR A 42 -13.64 21.56 7.93
N LEU A 43 -13.95 20.38 8.41
CA LEU A 43 -14.94 19.49 7.81
C LEU A 43 -16.33 19.75 8.43
N ASP A 44 -17.36 19.27 7.75
CA ASP A 44 -18.69 19.15 8.38
C ASP A 44 -18.57 18.31 9.66
N PRO A 45 -19.21 18.70 10.77
CA PRO A 45 -19.10 17.97 12.05
C PRO A 45 -19.44 16.48 11.95
N VAL A 46 -20.38 16.10 11.08
CA VAL A 46 -20.72 14.68 10.83
C VAL A 46 -19.53 13.95 10.18
N ILE A 47 -18.84 14.60 9.26
CA ILE A 47 -17.66 14.01 8.59
C ILE A 47 -16.49 13.93 9.58
N GLU A 48 -16.29 14.91 10.43
CA GLU A 48 -15.25 14.86 11.47
C GLU A 48 -15.51 13.72 12.46
N GLU A 49 -16.74 13.57 12.95
CA GLU A 49 -17.12 12.47 13.83
C GLU A 49 -16.90 11.10 13.13
N LEU A 50 -17.34 10.97 11.89
CA LEU A 50 -17.16 9.73 11.12
C LEU A 50 -15.68 9.40 10.95
N GLN A 51 -14.85 10.38 10.63
CA GLN A 51 -13.41 10.21 10.48
C GLN A 51 -12.75 9.78 11.80
N GLU A 52 -13.09 10.41 12.93
CA GLU A 52 -12.55 10.03 14.23
C GLU A 52 -13.00 8.63 14.65
N ARG A 53 -14.27 8.27 14.47
CA ARG A 53 -14.77 6.92 14.77
C ARG A 53 -14.11 5.86 13.93
N SER A 54 -13.86 6.13 12.64
CA SER A 54 -13.12 5.23 11.76
C SER A 54 -11.66 5.08 12.20
N PHE A 55 -11.00 6.18 12.56
CA PHE A 55 -9.67 6.15 13.16
C PHE A 55 -9.64 5.31 14.44
N ARG A 56 -10.59 5.54 15.37
CA ARG A 56 -10.68 4.81 16.64
C ARG A 56 -10.83 3.32 16.42
N TRP A 57 -11.61 2.91 15.42
CA TRP A 57 -11.72 1.49 15.08
C TRP A 57 -10.34 0.86 14.81
N PHE A 58 -9.54 1.46 13.94
CA PHE A 58 -8.19 0.97 13.66
C PHE A 58 -7.28 1.04 14.91
N TRP A 59 -7.32 2.15 15.64
CA TRP A 59 -6.45 2.36 16.79
C TRP A 59 -6.73 1.40 17.93
N ASP A 60 -8.00 1.14 18.23
CA ASP A 60 -8.44 0.37 19.39
C ASP A 60 -8.47 -1.14 19.12
N THR A 61 -8.69 -1.56 17.86
CA THR A 61 -8.83 -2.97 17.52
C THR A 61 -7.54 -3.63 17.00
N THR A 62 -6.61 -2.84 16.46
CA THR A 62 -5.31 -3.38 16.03
C THR A 62 -4.50 -3.88 17.23
N ASN A 63 -3.97 -5.09 17.12
CA ASN A 63 -3.10 -5.67 18.15
C ASN A 63 -1.82 -4.82 18.30
N ALA A 64 -1.68 -4.15 19.45
CA ALA A 64 -0.57 -3.22 19.69
C ALA A 64 0.81 -3.89 19.71
N SER A 65 0.87 -5.22 19.98
CA SER A 65 2.14 -5.95 20.10
C SER A 65 2.74 -6.38 18.75
N ASN A 66 1.92 -6.43 17.68
CA ASN A 66 2.36 -6.94 16.37
C ASN A 66 1.72 -6.23 15.16
N GLY A 67 0.75 -5.34 15.37
CA GLY A 67 0.08 -4.59 14.30
C GLY A 67 -0.97 -5.36 13.51
N MET A 68 -1.32 -6.57 13.92
CA MET A 68 -2.39 -7.33 13.27
C MET A 68 -3.73 -6.62 13.46
N THR A 69 -4.36 -6.25 12.35
CA THR A 69 -5.62 -5.50 12.30
C THR A 69 -6.75 -6.44 11.89
N PRO A 70 -7.84 -6.54 12.68
CA PRO A 70 -8.91 -7.48 12.38
C PRO A 70 -9.65 -7.13 11.08
N ASP A 71 -10.17 -8.14 10.40
CA ASP A 71 -11.01 -7.98 9.19
C ASP A 71 -12.34 -7.31 9.51
N ARG A 72 -12.89 -7.57 10.69
CA ARG A 72 -14.23 -7.10 11.09
C ARG A 72 -14.38 -6.94 12.59
N TRP A 73 -15.44 -6.25 12.99
CA TRP A 73 -15.82 -6.00 14.36
C TRP A 73 -17.35 -5.92 14.48
N PRO A 74 -18.00 -6.26 15.61
CA PRO A 74 -17.42 -6.63 16.91
C PRO A 74 -17.09 -8.12 17.07
N THR A 75 -17.43 -8.96 16.12
CA THR A 75 -17.11 -10.40 16.19
C THR A 75 -15.60 -10.59 16.06
N PRO A 76 -14.95 -11.32 17.01
CA PRO A 76 -13.55 -11.64 16.88
C PRO A 76 -13.25 -12.27 15.52
N SER A 77 -12.19 -11.82 14.88
CA SER A 77 -11.84 -12.16 13.51
C SER A 77 -10.35 -12.43 13.40
N PHE A 78 -9.95 -12.94 12.26
CA PHE A 78 -8.57 -12.99 11.77
C PHE A 78 -8.11 -11.57 11.35
N ALA A 79 -6.81 -11.39 11.17
CA ALA A 79 -6.28 -10.16 10.60
C ALA A 79 -6.45 -10.15 9.08
N SER A 80 -6.80 -8.98 8.52
CA SER A 80 -6.75 -8.73 7.08
C SER A 80 -5.46 -7.97 6.73
N VAL A 81 -4.72 -8.45 5.75
CA VAL A 81 -3.47 -7.80 5.32
C VAL A 81 -3.73 -6.43 4.70
N ALA A 82 -4.83 -6.26 3.96
CA ALA A 82 -5.27 -4.94 3.50
C ALA A 82 -5.57 -4.00 4.68
N ALA A 83 -6.31 -4.47 5.70
CA ALA A 83 -6.62 -3.65 6.88
C ALA A 83 -5.37 -3.23 7.66
N ILE A 84 -4.31 -4.04 7.67
CA ILE A 84 -3.02 -3.62 8.24
C ILE A 84 -2.43 -2.45 7.43
N GLY A 85 -2.50 -2.51 6.11
CA GLY A 85 -2.11 -1.40 5.24
C GLY A 85 -2.91 -0.13 5.50
N ASP A 86 -4.22 -0.25 5.62
CA ASP A 86 -5.11 0.86 5.94
C ASP A 86 -4.78 1.46 7.32
N ALA A 87 -4.53 0.63 8.34
CA ALA A 87 -4.12 1.07 9.67
C ALA A 87 -2.83 1.92 9.62
N LEU A 88 -1.82 1.46 8.86
CA LEU A 88 -0.56 2.19 8.67
C LEU A 88 -0.78 3.56 7.98
N ALA A 89 -1.75 3.69 7.09
CA ALA A 89 -2.12 4.96 6.48
C ALA A 89 -2.93 5.87 7.41
N VAL A 90 -3.75 5.28 8.28
CA VAL A 90 -4.67 6.00 9.16
C VAL A 90 -3.94 6.62 10.37
N TRP A 91 -2.89 5.99 10.90
CA TRP A 91 -2.18 6.52 12.08
C TRP A 91 -1.54 7.89 11.85
N PRO A 92 -0.86 8.20 10.73
CA PRO A 92 -0.47 9.57 10.39
C PRO A 92 -1.63 10.57 10.41
N ILE A 93 -2.80 10.19 9.93
CA ILE A 93 -4.00 11.03 9.96
C ILE A 93 -4.40 11.34 11.41
N GLY A 94 -4.33 10.35 12.30
CA GLY A 94 -4.58 10.52 13.72
C GLY A 94 -3.67 11.57 14.39
N VAL A 95 -2.40 11.64 13.97
CA VAL A 95 -1.46 12.66 14.42
C VAL A 95 -1.83 14.04 13.88
N GLU A 96 -2.11 14.15 12.58
CA GLU A 96 -2.52 15.42 11.95
C GLU A 96 -3.80 15.99 12.56
N ARG A 97 -4.70 15.11 13.00
CA ARG A 97 -5.94 15.49 13.69
C ARG A 97 -5.78 15.72 15.21
N GLY A 98 -4.60 15.42 15.77
CA GLY A 98 -4.32 15.55 17.19
C GLY A 98 -4.98 14.49 18.08
N TRP A 99 -5.43 13.36 17.53
CA TRP A 99 -6.04 12.26 18.28
C TRP A 99 -4.99 11.37 18.96
N ILE A 100 -3.79 11.32 18.42
CA ILE A 100 -2.62 10.63 18.98
C ILE A 100 -1.36 11.49 18.73
N THR A 101 -0.28 11.17 19.46
CA THR A 101 1.02 11.82 19.23
C THR A 101 1.80 11.15 18.10
N ARG A 102 2.79 11.87 17.52
CA ARG A 102 3.71 11.31 16.51
C ARG A 102 4.49 10.12 17.08
N ASP A 103 4.88 10.19 18.35
CA ASP A 103 5.61 9.11 19.03
C ASP A 103 4.76 7.84 19.12
N GLN A 104 3.50 7.97 19.50
CA GLN A 104 2.57 6.83 19.53
C GLN A 104 2.38 6.19 18.15
N ALA A 105 2.18 7.03 17.12
CA ALA A 105 2.04 6.54 15.75
C ALA A 105 3.33 5.86 15.25
N ARG A 106 4.49 6.46 15.55
CA ARG A 106 5.82 5.93 15.17
C ARG A 106 6.07 4.57 15.81
N GLU A 107 5.86 4.44 17.11
CA GLU A 107 6.04 3.19 17.85
C GLU A 107 5.17 2.07 17.25
N ARG A 108 3.88 2.34 17.05
CA ARG A 108 2.95 1.36 16.50
C ARG A 108 3.30 0.99 15.06
N THR A 109 3.65 1.96 14.22
CA THR A 109 4.08 1.73 12.84
C THR A 109 5.33 0.86 12.79
N LEU A 110 6.35 1.19 13.58
CA LEU A 110 7.59 0.44 13.59
C LEU A 110 7.40 -0.99 14.10
N THR A 111 6.60 -1.17 15.16
CA THR A 111 6.24 -2.50 15.67
C THR A 111 5.60 -3.35 14.60
N THR A 112 4.63 -2.82 13.87
CA THR A 112 3.94 -3.51 12.79
C THR A 112 4.89 -3.89 11.65
N ILE A 113 5.70 -2.95 11.20
CA ILE A 113 6.61 -3.17 10.06
C ILE A 113 7.71 -4.17 10.42
N ARG A 114 8.26 -4.12 11.63
CA ARG A 114 9.23 -5.11 12.13
C ARG A 114 8.61 -6.51 12.15
N PHE A 115 7.40 -6.65 12.69
CA PHE A 115 6.70 -7.93 12.73
C PHE A 115 6.50 -8.52 11.33
N LEU A 116 6.02 -7.71 10.37
CA LEU A 116 5.84 -8.13 8.98
C LEU A 116 7.17 -8.46 8.28
N HIS A 117 8.23 -7.71 8.59
CA HIS A 117 9.56 -7.97 8.05
C HIS A 117 10.11 -9.34 8.49
N ASP A 118 9.94 -9.68 9.77
CA ASP A 118 10.48 -10.87 10.40
C ASP A 118 9.57 -12.10 10.24
N LEU A 119 8.36 -11.89 9.71
CA LEU A 119 7.38 -12.95 9.54
C LEU A 119 7.90 -14.02 8.58
N LYS A 120 7.90 -15.26 9.02
CA LYS A 120 8.37 -16.40 8.23
C LYS A 120 7.58 -16.51 6.93
N GLN A 121 8.29 -16.64 5.82
CA GLN A 121 7.73 -16.92 4.49
C GLN A 121 8.24 -18.27 3.96
N GLY A 122 7.39 -18.95 3.20
CA GLY A 122 7.73 -20.24 2.60
C GLY A 122 6.54 -20.84 1.85
N PRO A 123 6.79 -21.94 1.07
CA PRO A 123 5.74 -22.63 0.32
C PRO A 123 4.86 -23.53 1.18
N GLU A 124 5.14 -23.66 2.49
CA GLU A 124 4.40 -24.54 3.39
C GLU A 124 2.95 -24.04 3.55
N PRO A 125 1.97 -24.95 3.66
CA PRO A 125 0.56 -24.58 3.81
C PRO A 125 0.23 -23.97 5.18
N THR A 126 1.12 -24.13 6.18
CA THR A 126 0.92 -23.65 7.55
C THR A 126 2.23 -23.14 8.16
N GLY A 127 2.13 -22.33 9.23
CA GLY A 127 3.29 -21.84 9.98
C GLY A 127 4.08 -20.74 9.27
N VAL A 128 3.53 -20.13 8.24
CA VAL A 128 4.09 -19.02 7.47
C VAL A 128 3.04 -17.94 7.23
N GLY A 129 3.46 -16.69 7.09
CA GLY A 129 2.57 -15.55 6.80
C GLY A 129 2.56 -15.12 5.35
N GLY A 130 3.43 -15.71 4.51
CA GLY A 130 3.54 -15.37 3.10
C GLY A 130 4.50 -16.26 2.34
N TYR A 131 4.68 -15.96 1.05
CA TYR A 131 5.66 -16.62 0.18
C TYR A 131 6.09 -15.68 -0.95
N LYS A 132 7.36 -15.71 -1.34
CA LYS A 132 7.92 -14.88 -2.42
C LYS A 132 7.67 -13.37 -2.26
N GLY A 133 7.66 -12.89 -1.02
CA GLY A 133 7.40 -11.50 -0.69
C GLY A 133 5.91 -11.14 -0.55
N PHE A 134 5.00 -11.93 -1.08
CA PHE A 134 3.57 -11.75 -0.89
C PHE A 134 3.10 -12.28 0.45
N PHE A 135 1.97 -11.75 0.93
CA PHE A 135 1.31 -12.17 2.17
C PHE A 135 -0.01 -12.89 1.87
N TYR A 136 -0.42 -13.80 2.77
CA TYR A 136 -1.76 -14.37 2.72
C TYR A 136 -2.80 -13.31 3.04
N HIS A 137 -3.97 -13.39 2.40
CA HIS A 137 -5.10 -12.48 2.59
C HIS A 137 -5.44 -12.31 4.07
N PHE A 138 -5.64 -13.44 4.77
CA PHE A 138 -5.92 -13.44 6.19
C PHE A 138 -4.83 -14.14 7.00
N LEU A 139 -4.51 -13.53 8.15
CA LEU A 139 -3.50 -13.98 9.09
C LEU A 139 -4.09 -14.19 10.48
N ASP A 140 -3.51 -15.07 11.25
CA ASP A 140 -3.83 -15.22 12.67
C ASP A 140 -3.41 -13.96 13.44
N MET A 141 -4.30 -13.45 14.29
CA MET A 141 -4.12 -12.19 15.03
C MET A 141 -2.91 -12.16 15.97
N ASN A 142 -2.41 -13.31 16.39
CA ASN A 142 -1.30 -13.41 17.35
C ASN A 142 0.01 -13.79 16.67
N THR A 143 -0.04 -14.78 15.78
CA THR A 143 1.17 -15.35 15.17
C THR A 143 1.52 -14.75 13.82
N GLY A 144 0.56 -14.09 13.14
CA GLY A 144 0.73 -13.62 11.77
C GLY A 144 0.81 -14.73 10.72
N HIS A 145 0.59 -15.99 11.11
CA HIS A 145 0.58 -17.09 10.15
C HIS A 145 -0.72 -17.13 9.35
N ARG A 146 -0.67 -17.77 8.18
CA ARG A 146 -1.83 -18.02 7.33
C ARG A 146 -3.02 -18.50 8.13
N PHE A 147 -4.17 -17.85 7.99
CA PHE A 147 -5.40 -18.27 8.63
C PHE A 147 -6.19 -19.22 7.72
N GLY A 148 -6.48 -20.42 8.24
CA GLY A 148 -7.22 -21.43 7.48
C GLY A 148 -6.54 -21.81 6.16
N GLN A 149 -7.31 -21.82 5.07
CA GLN A 149 -6.83 -22.10 3.71
C GLN A 149 -6.97 -20.88 2.79
N THR A 150 -6.81 -19.67 3.34
CA THR A 150 -6.90 -18.45 2.53
C THR A 150 -5.78 -18.42 1.49
N GLU A 151 -6.06 -17.74 0.39
CA GLU A 151 -5.08 -17.52 -0.66
C GLU A 151 -3.97 -16.56 -0.21
N LEU A 152 -2.82 -16.70 -0.80
CA LEU A 152 -1.81 -15.66 -0.89
C LEU A 152 -2.32 -14.63 -1.91
N SER A 153 -2.48 -13.38 -1.47
CA SER A 153 -3.21 -12.36 -2.23
C SER A 153 -2.29 -11.30 -2.81
N SER A 154 -2.43 -11.05 -4.10
CA SER A 154 -1.69 -9.97 -4.76
C SER A 154 -2.23 -8.59 -4.40
N VAL A 155 -3.56 -8.41 -4.31
CA VAL A 155 -4.17 -7.10 -4.02
C VAL A 155 -4.03 -6.70 -2.56
N ASP A 156 -4.24 -7.64 -1.63
CA ASP A 156 -4.07 -7.32 -0.19
C ASP A 156 -2.61 -7.00 0.13
N THR A 157 -1.67 -7.72 -0.50
CA THR A 157 -0.24 -7.36 -0.44
C THR A 157 0.00 -5.96 -1.02
N ALA A 158 -0.62 -5.62 -2.14
CA ALA A 158 -0.46 -4.30 -2.76
C ALA A 158 -1.03 -3.17 -1.87
N LEU A 159 -2.18 -3.38 -1.24
CA LEU A 159 -2.79 -2.44 -0.30
C LEU A 159 -1.91 -2.27 0.97
N LEU A 160 -1.37 -3.37 1.49
CA LEU A 160 -0.40 -3.32 2.58
C LEU A 160 0.80 -2.44 2.20
N ILE A 161 1.41 -2.70 1.04
CA ILE A 161 2.57 -1.91 0.57
C ILE A 161 2.19 -0.44 0.36
N GLY A 162 1.02 -0.15 -0.19
CA GLY A 162 0.52 1.21 -0.33
C GLY A 162 0.47 1.96 1.01
N GLY A 163 -0.11 1.33 2.04
CA GLY A 163 -0.17 1.88 3.39
C GLY A 163 1.21 2.06 4.03
N MET A 164 2.09 1.08 3.88
CA MET A 164 3.48 1.17 4.34
C MET A 164 4.24 2.32 3.67
N MET A 165 4.13 2.48 2.36
CA MET A 165 4.77 3.56 1.61
C MET A 165 4.21 4.92 2.00
N PHE A 166 2.91 5.04 2.24
CA PHE A 166 2.28 6.25 2.75
C PHE A 166 2.86 6.63 4.12
N ALA A 167 2.88 5.67 5.07
CA ALA A 167 3.46 5.89 6.39
C ALA A 167 4.95 6.25 6.30
N ALA A 168 5.75 5.50 5.54
CA ALA A 168 7.17 5.75 5.36
C ALA A 168 7.45 7.14 4.75
N ARG A 169 6.56 7.64 3.89
CA ARG A 169 6.69 8.99 3.33
C ARG A 169 6.32 10.08 4.32
N TRP A 170 5.39 9.83 5.23
CA TRP A 170 4.98 10.76 6.27
C TRP A 170 5.99 10.82 7.43
N PHE A 171 6.60 9.68 7.81
CA PHE A 171 7.67 9.60 8.81
C PHE A 171 9.00 10.02 8.17
N ASP A 172 9.19 11.34 8.00
CA ASP A 172 10.29 11.95 7.25
C ASP A 172 11.32 12.69 8.13
N GLN A 173 11.14 12.67 9.47
CA GLN A 173 12.04 13.36 10.37
C GLN A 173 13.39 12.64 10.55
N ASP A 174 14.39 13.38 11.02
CA ASP A 174 15.70 12.84 11.39
C ASP A 174 15.59 12.13 12.76
N HIS A 175 15.04 10.93 12.72
CA HIS A 175 14.84 10.05 13.87
C HIS A 175 15.17 8.61 13.47
N ALA A 176 15.92 7.89 14.33
CA ALA A 176 16.38 6.53 14.01
C ALA A 176 15.22 5.56 13.65
N ASP A 177 14.12 5.61 14.41
CA ASP A 177 12.95 4.75 14.16
C ASP A 177 12.25 5.11 12.84
N GLU A 178 12.19 6.40 12.49
CA GLU A 178 11.59 6.82 11.21
C GLU A 178 12.47 6.41 10.02
N ALA A 179 13.79 6.49 10.19
CA ALA A 179 14.73 5.96 9.21
C ALA A 179 14.56 4.43 9.04
N GLU A 180 14.33 3.72 10.14
CA GLU A 180 14.08 2.27 10.11
C GLU A 180 12.74 1.95 9.44
N ILE A 181 11.66 2.69 9.72
CA ILE A 181 10.36 2.56 9.02
C ILE A 181 10.57 2.65 7.51
N ARG A 182 11.28 3.68 7.05
CA ARG A 182 11.57 3.86 5.61
C ARG A 182 12.36 2.71 5.03
N ARG A 183 13.42 2.29 5.72
CA ARG A 183 14.29 1.20 5.28
C ARG A 183 13.56 -0.13 5.21
N LEU A 184 12.83 -0.51 6.26
CA LEU A 184 12.11 -1.80 6.28
C LEU A 184 10.97 -1.83 5.27
N THR A 185 10.25 -0.73 5.07
CA THR A 185 9.25 -0.61 4.01
C THR A 185 9.86 -0.90 2.65
N GLN A 186 11.01 -0.30 2.34
CA GLN A 186 11.72 -0.54 1.09
C GLN A 186 12.13 -2.02 0.94
N VAL A 187 12.69 -2.63 1.98
CA VAL A 187 13.11 -4.04 1.98
C VAL A 187 11.91 -4.98 1.75
N ILE A 188 10.76 -4.72 2.41
CA ILE A 188 9.57 -5.53 2.23
C ILE A 188 9.03 -5.41 0.80
N TYR A 189 9.02 -4.21 0.23
CA TYR A 189 8.57 -4.00 -1.15
C TYR A 189 9.50 -4.67 -2.17
N GLU A 190 10.82 -4.52 -2.00
CA GLU A 190 11.83 -5.03 -2.92
C GLU A 190 11.88 -6.56 -3.01
N ARG A 191 11.46 -7.28 -1.95
CA ARG A 191 11.47 -8.74 -1.95
C ARG A 191 10.27 -9.39 -2.66
N ILE A 192 9.28 -8.59 -3.11
CA ILE A 192 8.08 -9.13 -3.77
C ILE A 192 8.42 -9.54 -5.20
N GLU A 193 8.31 -10.82 -5.50
CA GLU A 193 8.55 -11.39 -6.82
C GLU A 193 7.31 -11.27 -7.73
N TRP A 194 6.95 -10.04 -8.15
CA TRP A 194 5.75 -9.76 -8.95
C TRP A 194 5.62 -10.63 -10.21
N PRO A 195 6.71 -10.89 -11.01
CA PRO A 195 6.62 -11.73 -12.20
C PRO A 195 6.18 -13.17 -11.92
N TRP A 196 6.32 -13.64 -10.67
CA TRP A 196 5.88 -15.00 -10.32
C TRP A 196 4.36 -15.16 -10.43
N LEU A 197 3.57 -14.10 -10.18
CA LEU A 197 2.12 -14.12 -10.37
C LEU A 197 1.68 -13.70 -11.77
N GLU A 198 2.59 -13.34 -12.68
CA GLU A 198 2.32 -13.16 -14.11
C GLU A 198 2.28 -14.54 -14.81
N ALA A 199 1.37 -15.41 -14.39
CA ALA A 199 1.26 -16.77 -14.88
C ALA A 199 0.69 -16.86 -16.32
N ARG A 200 0.06 -15.80 -16.79
CA ARG A 200 -0.46 -15.62 -18.15
C ARG A 200 0.13 -14.33 -18.72
N PRO A 201 0.49 -14.29 -20.01
CA PRO A 201 1.17 -13.11 -20.58
C PRO A 201 0.44 -11.81 -20.28
N ASN A 202 1.13 -10.87 -19.70
CA ASN A 202 0.64 -9.52 -19.34
C ASN A 202 -0.56 -9.51 -18.37
N ARG A 203 -0.74 -10.57 -17.57
CA ARG A 203 -1.84 -10.66 -16.59
C ARG A 203 -1.31 -11.14 -15.24
N ILE A 204 -1.62 -10.39 -14.20
CA ILE A 204 -1.27 -10.75 -12.83
C ILE A 204 -2.45 -11.47 -12.20
N SER A 205 -2.19 -12.68 -11.71
CA SER A 205 -3.16 -13.50 -10.99
C SER A 205 -3.59 -12.82 -9.69
N MET A 206 -4.83 -13.08 -9.27
CA MET A 206 -5.35 -12.65 -7.97
C MET A 206 -4.58 -13.26 -6.80
N GLY A 207 -3.91 -14.41 -6.98
CA GLY A 207 -3.12 -15.01 -5.92
C GLY A 207 -2.69 -16.45 -6.16
N TRP A 208 -2.37 -17.12 -5.06
CA TRP A 208 -1.84 -18.47 -5.06
C TRP A 208 -2.28 -19.26 -3.81
N HIS A 209 -2.47 -20.55 -3.95
CA HIS A 209 -2.66 -21.49 -2.86
C HIS A 209 -1.56 -22.56 -2.85
N PRO A 210 -1.01 -22.93 -1.67
CA PRO A 210 -0.06 -24.06 -1.60
C PRO A 210 -0.65 -25.37 -2.09
N GLU A 211 -1.97 -25.53 -1.94
CA GLU A 211 -2.70 -26.77 -2.26
C GLU A 211 -3.02 -26.91 -3.76
N SER A 212 -3.22 -25.80 -4.47
CA SER A 212 -3.73 -25.82 -5.86
C SER A 212 -2.91 -24.98 -6.85
N GLY A 213 -1.92 -24.22 -6.37
CA GLY A 213 -1.11 -23.37 -7.25
C GLY A 213 -1.70 -21.99 -7.51
N ILE A 214 -1.30 -21.36 -8.61
CA ILE A 214 -1.73 -20.02 -8.99
C ILE A 214 -3.21 -20.02 -9.35
N ILE A 215 -3.94 -19.05 -8.82
CA ILE A 215 -5.38 -18.85 -9.09
C ILE A 215 -5.56 -18.50 -10.57
N GLU A 216 -6.55 -19.12 -11.23
CA GLU A 216 -6.81 -18.89 -12.66
C GLU A 216 -7.47 -17.53 -12.95
N ALA A 217 -7.97 -16.83 -11.93
CA ALA A 217 -8.50 -15.48 -12.07
C ALA A 217 -7.39 -14.43 -12.06
N ASP A 218 -7.45 -13.49 -13.00
CA ASP A 218 -6.51 -12.39 -13.15
C ASP A 218 -7.16 -11.05 -12.85
N TRP A 219 -6.33 -10.08 -12.45
CA TRP A 219 -6.73 -8.69 -12.40
C TRP A 219 -6.92 -8.17 -13.84
N ASN A 220 -8.18 -7.97 -14.20
CA ASN A 220 -8.58 -7.39 -15.48
C ASN A 220 -9.83 -6.53 -15.27
N VAL A 221 -10.20 -5.71 -16.22
CA VAL A 221 -11.23 -4.67 -16.15
C VAL A 221 -10.96 -3.67 -15.01
N TYR A 222 -11.73 -2.59 -14.94
CA TYR A 222 -11.55 -1.57 -13.89
C TYR A 222 -12.04 -2.09 -12.53
N ASN A 223 -11.14 -2.17 -11.57
CA ASN A 223 -11.39 -2.55 -10.17
C ASN A 223 -10.20 -2.12 -9.28
N GLU A 224 -10.17 -2.61 -8.04
CA GLU A 224 -9.11 -2.34 -7.06
C GLU A 224 -7.72 -2.85 -7.47
N GLY A 225 -7.63 -3.78 -8.41
CA GLY A 225 -6.37 -4.35 -8.90
C GLY A 225 -5.43 -3.34 -9.59
N MET A 226 -5.87 -2.10 -9.86
CA MET A 226 -5.02 -1.07 -10.44
C MET A 226 -3.74 -0.83 -9.61
N ILE A 227 -3.82 -0.83 -8.28
CA ILE A 227 -2.65 -0.66 -7.41
C ILE A 227 -1.65 -1.81 -7.56
N VAL A 228 -2.12 -3.04 -7.79
CA VAL A 228 -1.25 -4.21 -8.05
C VAL A 228 -0.36 -3.94 -9.25
N LEU A 229 -0.96 -3.50 -10.36
CA LEU A 229 -0.22 -3.25 -11.61
C LEU A 229 0.79 -2.12 -11.45
N ILE A 230 0.41 -1.03 -10.78
CA ILE A 230 1.30 0.11 -10.56
C ILE A 230 2.50 -0.28 -9.71
N LEU A 231 2.30 -1.01 -8.62
CA LEU A 231 3.39 -1.47 -7.75
C LEU A 231 4.25 -2.53 -8.46
N ALA A 232 3.64 -3.45 -9.20
CA ALA A 232 4.37 -4.48 -9.94
C ALA A 232 5.27 -3.88 -11.04
N MET A 233 4.78 -2.89 -11.80
CA MET A 233 5.60 -2.18 -12.79
C MET A 233 6.66 -1.28 -12.16
N GLY A 234 6.35 -0.69 -10.99
CA GLY A 234 7.24 0.20 -10.26
C GLY A 234 8.27 -0.50 -9.38
N SER A 235 8.26 -1.84 -9.32
CA SER A 235 9.20 -2.59 -8.48
C SER A 235 10.65 -2.34 -8.91
N PRO A 236 11.55 -1.98 -7.98
CA PRO A 236 12.94 -1.73 -8.33
C PRO A 236 13.75 -3.01 -8.56
N THR A 237 13.26 -4.16 -8.11
CA THR A 237 13.97 -5.45 -8.12
C THR A 237 13.33 -6.48 -9.05
N HIS A 238 12.01 -6.58 -9.03
CA HIS A 238 11.24 -7.60 -9.76
C HIS A 238 10.08 -6.95 -10.53
N PRO A 239 10.34 -6.02 -11.47
CA PRO A 239 9.27 -5.38 -12.21
C PRO A 239 8.65 -6.33 -13.24
N VAL A 240 7.36 -6.19 -13.45
CA VAL A 240 6.67 -6.74 -14.63
C VAL A 240 6.76 -5.78 -15.81
N SER A 241 6.46 -6.28 -17.01
CA SER A 241 6.47 -5.46 -18.20
C SER A 241 5.33 -4.44 -18.23
N LYS A 242 5.50 -3.35 -18.98
CA LYS A 242 4.42 -2.39 -19.24
C LYS A 242 3.21 -3.03 -19.94
N GLY A 243 3.38 -4.17 -20.56
CA GLY A 243 2.31 -4.93 -21.20
C GLY A 243 1.14 -5.25 -20.28
N VAL A 244 1.38 -5.38 -18.96
CA VAL A 244 0.29 -5.59 -17.97
C VAL A 244 -0.67 -4.41 -17.92
N TRP A 245 -0.17 -3.18 -18.07
CA TRP A 245 -1.00 -1.98 -18.11
C TRP A 245 -1.75 -1.85 -19.43
N ASP A 246 -1.10 -2.15 -20.54
CA ASP A 246 -1.72 -2.11 -21.84
C ASP A 246 -2.84 -3.16 -21.95
N GLU A 247 -2.64 -4.36 -21.42
CA GLU A 247 -3.67 -5.40 -21.33
C GLU A 247 -4.83 -4.99 -20.43
N TRP A 248 -4.54 -4.42 -19.26
CA TRP A 248 -5.55 -3.86 -18.35
C TRP A 248 -6.41 -2.80 -19.04
N CYS A 249 -5.79 -1.84 -19.74
CA CYS A 249 -6.50 -0.78 -20.43
C CYS A 249 -7.32 -1.28 -21.62
N SER A 250 -6.88 -2.36 -22.27
CA SER A 250 -7.57 -2.94 -23.45
C SER A 250 -9.00 -3.40 -23.15
N VAL A 251 -9.32 -3.67 -21.90
CA VAL A 251 -10.64 -4.14 -21.46
C VAL A 251 -11.51 -3.03 -20.86
N TYR A 252 -11.03 -1.79 -20.78
CA TYR A 252 -11.76 -0.67 -20.18
C TYR A 252 -13.10 -0.39 -20.84
N ASP A 253 -13.22 -0.60 -22.16
CA ASP A 253 -14.49 -0.41 -22.87
C ASP A 253 -15.63 -1.24 -22.29
N LYS A 254 -15.33 -2.40 -21.68
CA LYS A 254 -16.30 -3.26 -20.98
C LYS A 254 -16.72 -2.70 -19.61
N SER A 255 -15.92 -1.77 -19.06
CA SER A 255 -16.17 -1.16 -17.75
C SER A 255 -16.86 0.21 -17.85
N PHE A 256 -17.09 0.75 -19.06
CA PHE A 256 -17.81 2.00 -19.22
C PHE A 256 -19.32 1.77 -19.23
N THR A 257 -20.04 2.66 -18.52
CA THR A 257 -21.50 2.74 -18.51
C THR A 257 -21.98 4.18 -18.54
N ASP A 258 -23.17 4.42 -19.06
CA ASP A 258 -23.90 5.69 -18.98
C ASP A 258 -25.23 5.57 -18.21
N ARG A 259 -25.45 4.41 -17.56
CA ARG A 259 -26.71 4.05 -16.92
C ARG A 259 -27.16 5.07 -15.84
N TRP A 260 -26.21 5.73 -15.17
CA TRP A 260 -26.49 6.62 -14.04
C TRP A 260 -25.96 8.05 -14.23
N GLY A 261 -25.65 8.45 -15.46
CA GLY A 261 -25.15 9.78 -15.78
C GLY A 261 -24.18 9.78 -16.96
N PRO A 262 -23.32 10.78 -17.07
CA PRO A 262 -22.31 10.82 -18.13
C PRO A 262 -21.49 9.54 -18.17
N LYS A 263 -21.04 9.13 -19.37
CA LYS A 263 -20.22 7.93 -19.55
C LYS A 263 -19.03 7.92 -18.58
N HIS A 264 -18.94 6.88 -17.73
CA HIS A 264 -17.91 6.73 -16.71
C HIS A 264 -17.50 5.25 -16.56
N LEU A 265 -16.31 5.04 -15.99
CA LEU A 265 -15.86 3.70 -15.58
C LEU A 265 -16.72 3.20 -14.42
N HIS A 266 -17.14 1.95 -14.50
CA HIS A 266 -18.00 1.34 -13.50
C HIS A 266 -17.46 -0.01 -13.04
N PHE A 267 -17.50 -0.19 -11.73
CA PHE A 267 -17.34 -1.46 -11.04
C PHE A 267 -18.40 -1.52 -9.93
N GLY A 268 -19.04 -2.68 -9.73
CA GLY A 268 -20.18 -2.79 -8.82
C GLY A 268 -19.89 -2.38 -7.38
N PRO A 269 -18.92 -2.97 -6.70
CA PRO A 269 -18.53 -2.59 -5.34
C PRO A 269 -17.83 -1.22 -5.28
N MET A 270 -18.24 -0.37 -4.34
CA MET A 270 -17.66 0.97 -4.17
C MET A 270 -16.17 0.94 -3.84
N PHE A 271 -15.70 -0.05 -3.08
CA PHE A 271 -14.28 -0.15 -2.71
C PHE A 271 -13.36 -0.25 -3.94
N GLY A 272 -13.79 -0.86 -5.03
CA GLY A 272 -13.04 -0.90 -6.29
C GLY A 272 -12.77 0.47 -6.90
N HIS A 273 -13.58 1.48 -6.56
CA HIS A 273 -13.35 2.88 -6.92
C HIS A 273 -12.51 3.65 -5.90
N GLN A 274 -12.39 3.15 -4.68
CA GLN A 274 -11.76 3.88 -3.57
C GLN A 274 -10.34 3.40 -3.28
N TYR A 275 -10.09 2.11 -3.25
CA TYR A 275 -8.85 1.53 -2.73
C TYR A 275 -7.59 2.04 -3.44
N SER A 276 -7.51 1.90 -4.75
CA SER A 276 -6.34 2.41 -5.47
C SER A 276 -6.19 3.93 -5.35
N HIS A 277 -7.32 4.67 -5.31
CA HIS A 277 -7.32 6.13 -5.25
C HIS A 277 -7.00 6.70 -3.87
N MET A 278 -6.87 5.87 -2.82
CA MET A 278 -6.31 6.33 -1.54
C MET A 278 -4.83 6.69 -1.67
N PHE A 279 -4.11 6.05 -2.58
CA PHE A 279 -2.66 6.16 -2.72
C PHE A 279 -2.20 6.84 -4.02
N ILE A 280 -3.08 6.99 -5.03
CA ILE A 280 -2.72 7.43 -6.39
C ILE A 280 -3.49 8.71 -6.74
#